data_af3c8b2f9ce6779b8a4b822432a3b192
#
_entry.id   af3c8b2f9ce6779b8a4b822432a3b192
#
_cell.length_a   1.000
_cell.length_b   1.000
_cell.length_c   1.000
_cell.angle_alpha   90.00
_cell.angle_beta   90.00
_cell.angle_gamma   90.00
#
_symmetry.space_group_name_H-M   'P 1'
#
loop_
_entity.id
_entity.type
_entity.pdbx_description
1 polymer ?
#
loop_
_entity_poly.entity_id
_entity_poly.type
_entity_poly.pdbx_seq_one_letter_code
_entity_poly.pdbx_strand_id
1 'polypeptide(L)'
;MDGLIFIVPMRNLQALEFLKHLNSIVKKQYPGILLIAQEDGLWPQLTDSVENDHLGFDYKWSGGWTKDLLSYLEAEPLDRRNYYDQLTLSMMYAYSEHYVLTLGKRDVGTLKEFLEKLPGSSRQKDAQLRAAYGYLMLHPGVKMTAPDGDVGPEMRAYLHDLNELYRNHPALYAMDGNSDGFEWIQFTSYDENVVAFLRKTEKQEETILAVCNFSPVSYDSYRVGVPFAGKYKEIFNSDSEKFGGQGVVNARAKAAVHMECDNREFSLKLKLPAYGVAVFGCTPEKGEVKKSSVKKGNVKKTAGKSRGKRMDKAKMTVVEKSVAVKDAVKVVKRVASRRKGASGDE
;
A
#
# COMPACT_ATOMS: atom_id res chain seq x y z
N MET A 1 -11.73 -20.65 -7.40
CA MET A 1 -10.59 -20.39 -8.31
C MET A 1 -9.54 -21.42 -7.98
N ASP A 2 -9.17 -22.23 -8.96
CA ASP A 2 -8.08 -23.18 -8.80
C ASP A 2 -6.77 -22.47 -9.14
N GLY A 3 -5.78 -22.54 -8.26
CA GLY A 3 -4.48 -21.89 -8.42
C GLY A 3 -3.34 -22.90 -8.26
N LEU A 4 -2.31 -22.74 -9.05
CA LEU A 4 -1.07 -23.50 -8.92
C LEU A 4 0.02 -22.59 -8.37
N ILE A 5 0.70 -23.07 -7.30
CA ILE A 5 1.82 -22.37 -6.67
C ILE A 5 3.11 -23.12 -7.02
N PHE A 6 4.08 -22.41 -7.57
CA PHE A 6 5.38 -22.96 -7.91
C PHE A 6 6.49 -22.31 -7.08
N ILE A 7 7.38 -23.14 -6.55
CA ILE A 7 8.65 -22.68 -5.96
C ILE A 7 9.67 -22.58 -7.09
N VAL A 8 10.15 -21.38 -7.36
CA VAL A 8 11.07 -21.09 -8.46
C VAL A 8 12.51 -21.42 -8.00
N PRO A 9 13.20 -22.42 -8.63
CA PRO A 9 14.56 -22.76 -8.26
C PRO A 9 15.55 -21.73 -8.82
N MET A 10 16.38 -21.15 -7.96
CA MET A 10 17.44 -20.23 -8.42
C MET A 10 18.47 -20.95 -9.32
N ARG A 11 18.78 -20.36 -10.47
CA ARG A 11 19.92 -20.68 -11.36
C ARG A 11 19.85 -21.98 -12.18
N ASN A 12 18.75 -22.69 -12.22
CA ASN A 12 18.61 -23.82 -13.14
C ASN A 12 17.93 -23.38 -14.43
N LEU A 13 18.70 -23.14 -15.48
CA LEU A 13 18.20 -22.65 -16.78
C LEU A 13 17.20 -23.64 -17.41
N GLN A 14 17.40 -24.95 -17.25
CA GLN A 14 16.47 -25.95 -17.78
C GLN A 14 15.11 -25.89 -17.05
N ALA A 15 15.15 -25.69 -15.72
CA ALA A 15 13.93 -25.52 -14.94
C ALA A 15 13.19 -24.21 -15.28
N LEU A 16 13.90 -23.13 -15.58
CA LEU A 16 13.31 -21.87 -16.01
C LEU A 16 12.63 -22.01 -17.38
N GLU A 17 13.29 -22.63 -18.35
CA GLU A 17 12.68 -22.89 -19.65
C GLU A 17 11.47 -23.83 -19.56
N PHE A 18 11.55 -24.85 -18.69
CA PHE A 18 10.42 -25.72 -18.40
C PHE A 18 9.24 -24.90 -17.83
N LEU A 19 9.48 -24.01 -16.86
CA LEU A 19 8.42 -23.18 -16.26
C LEU A 19 7.80 -22.21 -17.27
N LYS A 20 8.60 -21.56 -18.13
CA LYS A 20 8.08 -20.71 -19.21
C LYS A 20 7.14 -21.49 -20.13
N HIS A 21 7.60 -22.66 -20.56
CA HIS A 21 6.80 -23.51 -21.44
C HIS A 21 5.53 -24.02 -20.77
N LEU A 22 5.64 -24.47 -19.52
CA LEU A 22 4.50 -24.92 -18.72
C LEU A 22 3.46 -23.80 -18.54
N ASN A 23 3.89 -22.61 -18.14
CA ASN A 23 3.01 -21.46 -17.93
C ASN A 23 2.31 -21.04 -19.22
N SER A 24 3.03 -21.05 -20.36
CA SER A 24 2.45 -20.75 -21.66
C SER A 24 1.36 -21.78 -22.05
N ILE A 25 1.61 -23.07 -21.83
CA ILE A 25 0.63 -24.13 -22.15
C ILE A 25 -0.58 -24.01 -21.22
N VAL A 26 -0.37 -23.86 -19.90
CA VAL A 26 -1.46 -23.78 -18.92
C VAL A 26 -2.36 -22.59 -19.21
N LYS A 27 -1.80 -21.40 -19.43
CA LYS A 27 -2.59 -20.20 -19.78
C LYS A 27 -3.39 -20.37 -21.07
N LYS A 28 -2.84 -21.05 -22.05
CA LYS A 28 -3.52 -21.31 -23.32
C LYS A 28 -4.64 -22.32 -23.20
N GLN A 29 -4.42 -23.41 -22.46
CA GLN A 29 -5.37 -24.51 -22.35
C GLN A 29 -6.41 -24.29 -21.25
N TYR A 30 -6.04 -23.59 -20.18
CA TYR A 30 -6.84 -23.41 -18.97
C TYR A 30 -6.85 -21.94 -18.51
N PRO A 31 -7.47 -21.02 -19.27
CA PRO A 31 -7.39 -19.57 -19.01
C PRO A 31 -8.01 -19.13 -17.66
N GLY A 32 -8.71 -20.02 -16.97
CA GLY A 32 -9.28 -19.75 -15.64
C GLY A 32 -8.37 -20.10 -14.47
N ILE A 33 -7.19 -20.73 -14.72
CA ILE A 33 -6.22 -21.06 -13.67
C ILE A 33 -5.30 -19.89 -13.42
N LEU A 34 -5.07 -19.56 -12.14
CA LEU A 34 -4.07 -18.59 -11.72
C LEU A 34 -2.74 -19.29 -11.42
N LEU A 35 -1.68 -18.74 -11.98
CA LEU A 35 -0.29 -19.19 -11.76
C LEU A 35 0.40 -18.21 -10.81
N ILE A 36 0.74 -18.68 -9.62
CA ILE A 36 1.34 -17.85 -8.57
C ILE A 36 2.76 -18.33 -8.29
N ALA A 37 3.74 -17.47 -8.47
CA ALA A 37 5.12 -17.75 -8.11
C ALA A 37 5.34 -17.54 -6.62
N GLN A 38 6.04 -18.48 -5.98
CA GLN A 38 6.62 -18.27 -4.67
C GLN A 38 8.14 -18.21 -4.79
N GLU A 39 8.67 -17.03 -4.53
CA GLU A 39 10.11 -16.77 -4.56
C GLU A 39 10.40 -15.65 -3.54
N ASP A 40 11.23 -15.96 -2.53
CA ASP A 40 11.54 -15.07 -1.41
C ASP A 40 12.78 -14.21 -1.66
N GLY A 41 13.42 -14.38 -2.82
CA GLY A 41 14.59 -13.61 -3.23
C GLY A 41 14.25 -12.42 -4.12
N LEU A 42 15.28 -11.91 -4.79
CA LEU A 42 15.21 -10.74 -5.65
C LEU A 42 15.08 -11.10 -7.14
N TRP A 43 14.45 -12.24 -7.48
CA TRP A 43 14.24 -12.57 -8.88
C TRP A 43 13.27 -11.58 -9.51
N PRO A 44 13.68 -10.81 -10.52
CA PRO A 44 12.86 -9.78 -11.11
C PRO A 44 11.90 -10.33 -12.17
N GLN A 45 10.77 -9.65 -12.36
CA GLN A 45 9.88 -9.80 -13.51
C GLN A 45 9.31 -11.22 -13.70
N LEU A 46 8.96 -11.89 -12.58
CA LEU A 46 8.32 -13.19 -12.60
C LEU A 46 6.90 -13.11 -13.20
N THR A 47 6.24 -11.99 -13.03
CA THR A 47 4.86 -11.74 -13.48
C THR A 47 4.78 -11.03 -14.83
N ASP A 48 5.91 -10.72 -15.45
CA ASP A 48 5.94 -10.21 -16.82
C ASP A 48 5.74 -11.35 -17.85
N SER A 49 5.38 -10.99 -19.08
CA SER A 49 4.95 -11.95 -20.07
C SER A 49 6.10 -12.82 -20.62
N VAL A 50 5.76 -14.02 -21.07
CA VAL A 50 6.71 -14.93 -21.71
C VAL A 50 7.23 -14.36 -23.03
N GLU A 51 6.46 -13.51 -23.73
CA GLU A 51 6.88 -12.82 -24.95
C GLU A 51 8.05 -11.87 -24.69
N ASN A 52 8.18 -11.36 -23.46
CA ASN A 52 9.29 -10.52 -23.01
C ASN A 52 10.46 -11.33 -22.42
N ASP A 53 10.49 -12.64 -22.64
CA ASP A 53 11.50 -13.58 -22.10
C ASP A 53 11.45 -13.78 -20.59
N HIS A 54 10.28 -13.50 -19.95
CA HIS A 54 10.03 -13.72 -18.52
C HIS A 54 9.23 -15.00 -18.24
N LEU A 55 8.92 -15.29 -16.97
CA LEU A 55 8.30 -16.58 -16.61
C LEU A 55 6.79 -16.63 -16.83
N GLY A 56 6.12 -15.48 -16.95
CA GLY A 56 4.70 -15.42 -17.27
C GLY A 56 3.76 -15.91 -16.16
N PHE A 57 4.11 -15.76 -14.90
CA PHE A 57 3.18 -15.97 -13.79
C PHE A 57 2.14 -14.86 -13.75
N ASP A 58 0.97 -15.12 -13.19
CA ASP A 58 -0.05 -14.10 -13.00
C ASP A 58 0.26 -13.23 -11.78
N TYR A 59 0.78 -13.86 -10.71
CA TYR A 59 1.11 -13.20 -9.46
C TYR A 59 2.39 -13.76 -8.84
N LYS A 60 2.98 -12.94 -7.95
CA LYS A 60 4.08 -13.31 -7.06
C LYS A 60 3.63 -13.18 -5.60
N TRP A 61 3.94 -14.19 -4.79
CA TRP A 61 3.71 -14.16 -3.35
C TRP A 61 4.62 -13.13 -2.69
N SER A 62 4.07 -12.21 -1.90
CA SER A 62 4.85 -11.13 -1.29
C SER A 62 5.28 -11.47 0.15
N GLY A 63 6.20 -12.42 0.31
CA GLY A 63 6.74 -12.77 1.63
C GLY A 63 7.47 -11.62 2.32
N GLY A 64 8.12 -10.73 1.55
CA GLY A 64 8.82 -9.56 2.09
C GLY A 64 7.89 -8.58 2.80
N TRP A 65 6.77 -8.22 2.17
CA TRP A 65 5.77 -7.32 2.77
C TRP A 65 5.23 -7.86 4.09
N THR A 66 4.85 -9.13 4.11
CA THR A 66 4.30 -9.78 5.31
C THR A 66 5.33 -9.80 6.43
N LYS A 67 6.58 -10.16 6.13
CA LYS A 67 7.67 -10.18 7.11
C LYS A 67 7.94 -8.80 7.70
N ASP A 68 7.97 -7.77 6.87
CA ASP A 68 8.20 -6.40 7.30
C ASP A 68 7.06 -5.92 8.23
N LEU A 69 5.79 -6.16 7.85
CA LEU A 69 4.64 -5.84 8.69
C LEU A 69 4.68 -6.57 10.05
N LEU A 70 4.99 -7.87 10.06
CA LEU A 70 5.07 -8.66 11.30
C LEU A 70 6.20 -8.15 12.20
N SER A 71 7.39 -7.91 11.65
CA SER A 71 8.52 -7.37 12.41
C SER A 71 8.19 -6.02 13.06
N TYR A 72 7.43 -5.17 12.37
CA TYR A 72 6.96 -3.91 12.91
C TYR A 72 5.93 -4.10 14.04
N LEU A 73 4.96 -4.99 13.86
CA LEU A 73 3.88 -5.20 14.83
C LEU A 73 4.37 -5.92 16.10
N GLU A 74 5.33 -6.82 15.99
CA GLU A 74 5.95 -7.55 17.11
C GLU A 74 6.86 -6.65 17.97
N ALA A 75 7.33 -5.52 17.43
CA ALA A 75 8.14 -4.56 18.18
C ALA A 75 7.31 -3.87 19.29
N GLU A 76 7.95 -3.60 20.44
CA GLU A 76 7.34 -2.82 21.51
C GLU A 76 6.91 -1.43 21.02
N PRO A 77 5.75 -0.89 21.43
CA PRO A 77 5.19 0.34 20.90
C PRO A 77 6.15 1.55 20.94
N LEU A 78 7.00 1.64 21.97
CA LEU A 78 7.99 2.71 22.10
C LEU A 78 9.15 2.58 21.11
N ASP A 79 9.44 1.35 20.67
CA ASP A 79 10.54 1.05 19.74
C ASP A 79 10.09 1.09 18.27
N ARG A 80 8.79 1.07 17.99
CA ARG A 80 8.22 1.05 16.62
C ARG A 80 8.71 2.18 15.73
N ARG A 81 9.07 3.32 16.30
CA ARG A 81 9.70 4.40 15.55
C ARG A 81 10.96 3.98 14.79
N ASN A 82 11.71 3.00 15.31
CA ASN A 82 12.93 2.48 14.71
C ASN A 82 12.65 1.46 13.58
N TYR A 83 11.41 0.99 13.47
CA TYR A 83 10.92 0.02 12.49
C TYR A 83 9.89 0.63 11.53
N TYR A 84 9.65 1.93 11.60
CA TYR A 84 8.59 2.60 10.86
C TYR A 84 8.73 2.48 9.34
N ASP A 85 9.95 2.41 8.84
CA ASP A 85 10.25 2.18 7.44
C ASP A 85 9.72 0.82 6.92
N GLN A 86 9.54 -0.17 7.78
CA GLN A 86 8.96 -1.47 7.42
C GLN A 86 7.48 -1.36 7.00
N LEU A 87 6.76 -0.32 7.44
CA LEU A 87 5.42 -0.03 6.94
C LEU A 87 5.45 0.61 5.54
N THR A 88 6.45 1.42 5.24
CA THR A 88 6.44 2.31 4.07
C THR A 88 7.30 1.83 2.91
N LEU A 89 8.35 1.03 3.20
CA LEU A 89 9.34 0.57 2.23
C LEU A 89 8.74 -0.28 1.11
N SER A 90 7.67 -1.01 1.41
CA SER A 90 6.97 -1.85 0.43
C SER A 90 6.52 -1.10 -0.83
N MET A 91 6.19 0.19 -0.69
CA MET A 91 5.77 1.00 -1.84
C MET A 91 6.89 1.28 -2.85
N MET A 92 8.16 1.07 -2.49
CA MET A 92 9.27 1.18 -3.43
C MET A 92 9.27 0.07 -4.49
N TYR A 93 8.67 -1.07 -4.18
CA TYR A 93 8.60 -2.23 -5.08
C TYR A 93 7.18 -2.71 -5.39
N ALA A 94 6.15 -2.11 -4.80
CA ALA A 94 4.77 -2.56 -4.90
C ALA A 94 4.26 -2.76 -6.35
N TYR A 95 4.86 -2.07 -7.32
CA TYR A 95 4.49 -2.11 -8.74
C TYR A 95 5.54 -2.79 -9.62
N SER A 96 6.56 -3.42 -9.03
CA SER A 96 7.57 -4.17 -9.79
C SER A 96 7.09 -5.54 -10.24
N GLU A 97 6.08 -6.08 -9.57
CA GLU A 97 5.43 -7.36 -9.83
C GLU A 97 3.93 -7.26 -9.52
N HIS A 98 3.14 -8.22 -9.96
CA HIS A 98 1.77 -8.38 -9.50
C HIS A 98 1.77 -9.17 -8.18
N TYR A 99 1.78 -8.46 -7.05
CA TYR A 99 1.90 -9.11 -5.75
C TYR A 99 0.57 -9.62 -5.19
N VAL A 100 0.63 -10.81 -4.56
CA VAL A 100 -0.37 -11.30 -3.61
C VAL A 100 0.14 -11.01 -2.20
N LEU A 101 -0.57 -10.17 -1.47
CA LEU A 101 -0.30 -9.87 -0.07
C LEU A 101 -1.04 -10.85 0.82
N THR A 102 -0.35 -11.38 1.83
CA THR A 102 -0.91 -12.41 2.72
C THR A 102 -0.73 -12.07 4.18
N LEU A 103 -1.69 -12.48 4.98
CA LEU A 103 -1.59 -12.54 6.43
C LEU A 103 -2.47 -13.70 6.89
N GLY A 104 -1.93 -14.90 6.83
CA GLY A 104 -2.66 -16.14 7.10
C GLY A 104 -1.83 -17.15 7.86
N LYS A 105 -2.36 -18.37 8.03
CA LYS A 105 -1.72 -19.48 8.78
C LYS A 105 -0.27 -19.71 8.42
N ARG A 106 0.05 -19.61 7.15
CA ARG A 106 1.40 -19.82 6.64
C ARG A 106 2.39 -18.78 7.17
N ASP A 107 1.91 -17.54 7.36
CA ASP A 107 2.75 -16.40 7.71
C ASP A 107 2.90 -16.26 9.23
N VAL A 108 1.83 -16.53 9.97
CA VAL A 108 1.72 -16.21 11.41
C VAL A 108 1.44 -17.44 12.28
N GLY A 109 1.27 -18.63 11.69
CA GLY A 109 0.79 -19.80 12.40
C GLY A 109 -0.71 -19.69 12.70
N THR A 110 -1.14 -20.12 13.88
CA THR A 110 -2.52 -19.90 14.34
C THR A 110 -2.73 -18.44 14.75
N LEU A 111 -3.98 -18.00 14.75
CA LEU A 111 -4.33 -16.67 15.24
C LEU A 111 -3.87 -16.45 16.69
N LYS A 112 -3.93 -17.49 17.52
CA LYS A 112 -3.47 -17.45 18.91
C LYS A 112 -1.97 -17.19 18.97
N GLU A 113 -1.16 -17.92 18.21
CA GLU A 113 0.29 -17.74 18.16
C GLU A 113 0.66 -16.32 17.69
N PHE A 114 -0.07 -15.78 16.73
CA PHE A 114 0.14 -14.39 16.32
C PHE A 114 -0.17 -13.40 17.43
N LEU A 115 -1.33 -13.54 18.09
CA LEU A 115 -1.70 -12.67 19.20
C LEU A 115 -0.72 -12.76 20.39
N GLU A 116 -0.13 -13.94 20.63
CA GLU A 116 0.90 -14.12 21.68
C GLU A 116 2.16 -13.29 21.42
N LYS A 117 2.55 -13.12 20.16
CA LYS A 117 3.72 -12.31 19.76
C LYS A 117 3.49 -10.80 19.84
N LEU A 118 2.25 -10.35 19.75
CA LEU A 118 1.95 -8.92 19.81
C LEU A 118 2.13 -8.38 21.24
N PRO A 119 2.71 -7.18 21.41
CA PRO A 119 2.84 -6.54 22.72
C PRO A 119 1.49 -6.00 23.24
N GLY A 120 1.40 -5.83 24.56
CA GLY A 120 0.27 -5.19 25.23
C GLY A 120 -0.77 -6.15 25.81
N SER A 121 -1.85 -5.59 26.32
CA SER A 121 -2.99 -6.34 26.87
C SER A 121 -3.79 -7.06 25.78
N SER A 122 -4.61 -8.06 26.15
CA SER A 122 -5.46 -8.78 25.19
C SER A 122 -6.26 -7.83 24.29
N ARG A 123 -6.89 -6.81 24.86
CA ARG A 123 -7.67 -5.81 24.11
C ARG A 123 -6.82 -5.02 23.10
N GLN A 124 -5.58 -4.68 23.47
CA GLN A 124 -4.65 -4.00 22.58
C GLN A 124 -4.17 -4.92 21.47
N LYS A 125 -3.95 -6.19 21.75
CA LYS A 125 -3.60 -7.21 20.74
C LYS A 125 -4.71 -7.41 19.73
N ASP A 126 -5.97 -7.47 20.16
CA ASP A 126 -7.13 -7.55 19.27
C ASP A 126 -7.26 -6.30 18.40
N ALA A 127 -6.99 -5.11 18.94
CA ALA A 127 -6.98 -3.87 18.18
C ALA A 127 -5.85 -3.86 17.13
N GLN A 128 -4.65 -4.30 17.51
CA GLN A 128 -3.50 -4.44 16.59
C GLN A 128 -3.79 -5.45 15.47
N LEU A 129 -4.46 -6.56 15.78
CA LEU A 129 -4.89 -7.53 14.80
C LEU A 129 -5.83 -6.90 13.77
N ARG A 130 -6.86 -6.15 14.23
CA ARG A 130 -7.75 -5.41 13.33
C ARG A 130 -6.99 -4.38 12.49
N ALA A 131 -6.05 -3.66 13.09
CA ALA A 131 -5.23 -2.69 12.36
C ALA A 131 -4.36 -3.37 11.28
N ALA A 132 -3.78 -4.54 11.58
CA ALA A 132 -2.98 -5.31 10.63
C ALA A 132 -3.80 -5.75 9.40
N TYR A 133 -4.97 -6.36 9.61
CA TYR A 133 -5.86 -6.75 8.51
C TYR A 133 -6.43 -5.54 7.76
N GLY A 134 -6.73 -4.44 8.46
CA GLY A 134 -7.16 -3.19 7.84
C GLY A 134 -6.08 -2.63 6.92
N TYR A 135 -4.84 -2.56 7.38
CA TYR A 135 -3.72 -2.10 6.58
C TYR A 135 -3.47 -2.99 5.36
N LEU A 136 -3.50 -4.32 5.53
CA LEU A 136 -3.42 -5.28 4.45
C LEU A 136 -4.46 -4.99 3.36
N MET A 137 -5.74 -4.83 3.74
CA MET A 137 -6.83 -4.65 2.78
C MET A 137 -6.76 -3.31 2.03
N LEU A 138 -6.16 -2.30 2.63
CA LEU A 138 -6.02 -0.95 2.06
C LEU A 138 -4.74 -0.77 1.23
N HIS A 139 -3.72 -1.61 1.45
CA HIS A 139 -2.46 -1.56 0.70
C HIS A 139 -2.67 -2.01 -0.76
N PRO A 140 -1.90 -1.50 -1.77
CA PRO A 140 -1.94 -2.02 -3.14
C PRO A 140 -1.56 -3.50 -3.24
N GLY A 141 -2.11 -4.19 -4.22
CA GLY A 141 -1.88 -5.62 -4.50
C GLY A 141 -3.09 -6.49 -4.21
N VAL A 142 -3.12 -7.71 -4.75
CA VAL A 142 -4.18 -8.68 -4.49
C VAL A 142 -4.06 -9.25 -3.08
N LYS A 143 -5.17 -9.50 -2.39
CA LYS A 143 -5.19 -10.00 -1.01
C LYS A 143 -5.60 -11.46 -0.97
N MET A 144 -4.84 -12.24 -0.21
CA MET A 144 -5.22 -13.60 0.15
C MET A 144 -5.11 -13.75 1.67
N THR A 145 -6.25 -13.69 2.34
CA THR A 145 -6.34 -13.81 3.80
C THR A 145 -7.15 -15.04 4.15
N ALA A 146 -6.58 -15.92 4.94
CA ALA A 146 -7.28 -17.04 5.53
C ALA A 146 -6.80 -17.15 6.98
N PRO A 147 -7.39 -16.40 7.92
CA PRO A 147 -7.11 -16.61 9.33
C PRO A 147 -7.49 -18.04 9.68
N ASP A 148 -6.52 -18.78 10.24
CA ASP A 148 -6.75 -20.16 10.67
C ASP A 148 -7.31 -20.18 12.09
N GLY A 149 -8.26 -21.06 12.30
CA GLY A 149 -8.88 -21.26 13.58
C GLY A 149 -10.22 -20.54 13.77
N ASP A 150 -10.80 -20.73 14.91
CA ASP A 150 -12.08 -20.11 15.28
C ASP A 150 -11.85 -18.65 15.67
N VAL A 151 -12.03 -17.76 14.71
CA VAL A 151 -12.08 -16.32 14.99
C VAL A 151 -13.41 -15.99 15.65
N GLY A 152 -13.39 -15.27 16.77
CA GLY A 152 -14.58 -14.82 17.48
C GLY A 152 -15.57 -14.06 16.59
N PRO A 153 -16.83 -13.88 17.02
CA PRO A 153 -17.88 -13.26 16.21
C PRO A 153 -17.53 -11.82 15.79
N GLU A 154 -16.88 -11.05 16.63
CA GLU A 154 -16.45 -9.68 16.36
C GLU A 154 -15.41 -9.63 15.21
N MET A 155 -14.43 -10.53 15.25
CA MET A 155 -13.41 -10.59 14.19
C MET A 155 -13.99 -11.13 12.89
N ARG A 156 -14.94 -12.07 12.92
CA ARG A 156 -15.68 -12.48 11.71
C ARG A 156 -16.45 -11.32 11.09
N ALA A 157 -17.17 -10.56 11.91
CA ALA A 157 -17.88 -9.36 11.44
C ALA A 157 -16.92 -8.33 10.84
N TYR A 158 -15.75 -8.14 11.47
CA TYR A 158 -14.71 -7.24 10.98
C TYR A 158 -14.17 -7.65 9.61
N LEU A 159 -13.79 -8.92 9.44
CA LEU A 159 -13.28 -9.45 8.18
C LEU A 159 -14.34 -9.44 7.07
N HIS A 160 -15.60 -9.72 7.42
CA HIS A 160 -16.72 -9.62 6.49
C HIS A 160 -16.86 -8.19 5.96
N ASP A 161 -16.90 -7.20 6.85
CA ASP A 161 -17.07 -5.81 6.47
C ASP A 161 -15.85 -5.23 5.73
N LEU A 162 -14.63 -5.69 6.06
CA LEU A 162 -13.44 -5.35 5.26
C LEU A 162 -13.53 -5.88 3.83
N ASN A 163 -14.03 -7.11 3.64
CA ASN A 163 -14.24 -7.65 2.31
C ASN A 163 -15.33 -6.88 1.55
N GLU A 164 -16.42 -6.48 2.22
CA GLU A 164 -17.44 -5.63 1.60
C GLU A 164 -16.88 -4.24 1.24
N LEU A 165 -16.07 -3.64 2.12
CA LEU A 165 -15.36 -2.38 1.81
C LEU A 165 -14.51 -2.54 0.54
N TYR A 166 -13.71 -3.60 0.46
CA TYR A 166 -12.85 -3.87 -0.70
C TYR A 166 -13.64 -4.05 -1.99
N ARG A 167 -14.71 -4.85 -1.96
CA ARG A 167 -15.56 -5.15 -3.14
C ARG A 167 -16.34 -3.96 -3.64
N ASN A 168 -16.78 -3.08 -2.72
CA ASN A 168 -17.65 -1.95 -3.04
C ASN A 168 -16.89 -0.67 -3.44
N HIS A 169 -15.56 -0.65 -3.29
CA HIS A 169 -14.77 0.54 -3.59
C HIS A 169 -13.66 0.25 -4.59
N PRO A 170 -13.89 0.56 -5.89
CA PRO A 170 -12.91 0.33 -6.96
C PRO A 170 -11.52 0.91 -6.68
N ALA A 171 -11.42 2.01 -5.94
CA ALA A 171 -10.13 2.58 -5.54
C ALA A 171 -9.19 1.59 -4.83
N LEU A 172 -9.72 0.53 -4.22
CA LEU A 172 -8.93 -0.46 -3.50
C LEU A 172 -8.34 -1.56 -4.38
N TYR A 173 -8.78 -1.68 -5.66
CA TYR A 173 -8.29 -2.76 -6.54
C TYR A 173 -8.13 -2.36 -8.02
N ALA A 174 -8.89 -1.39 -8.53
CA ALA A 174 -8.95 -1.14 -9.98
C ALA A 174 -7.62 -0.66 -10.57
N MET A 175 -6.76 -0.03 -9.75
CA MET A 175 -5.45 0.48 -10.17
C MET A 175 -4.30 -0.17 -9.38
N ASP A 176 -4.45 -1.40 -8.91
CA ASP A 176 -3.41 -2.10 -8.13
C ASP A 176 -2.11 -2.36 -8.93
N GLY A 177 -2.18 -2.39 -10.23
CA GLY A 177 -1.00 -2.50 -11.13
C GLY A 177 -0.42 -1.15 -11.57
N ASN A 178 -0.96 -0.01 -11.09
CA ASN A 178 -0.55 1.33 -11.50
C ASN A 178 -0.26 2.21 -10.28
N SER A 179 0.92 2.82 -10.24
CA SER A 179 1.33 3.73 -9.17
C SER A 179 0.41 4.94 -8.98
N ASP A 180 -0.34 5.35 -10.00
CA ASP A 180 -1.30 6.46 -9.91
C ASP A 180 -2.49 6.13 -9.00
N GLY A 181 -2.74 4.83 -8.72
CA GLY A 181 -3.77 4.36 -7.79
C GLY A 181 -3.46 4.56 -6.31
N PHE A 182 -2.24 4.96 -5.97
CA PHE A 182 -1.79 5.17 -4.60
C PHE A 182 -1.05 6.50 -4.44
N GLU A 183 -1.22 7.13 -3.29
CA GLU A 183 -0.48 8.34 -2.96
C GLU A 183 -0.30 8.48 -1.45
N TRP A 184 0.94 8.62 -0.99
CA TRP A 184 1.22 8.93 0.40
C TRP A 184 0.75 10.33 0.77
N ILE A 185 0.15 10.46 1.95
CA ILE A 185 -0.13 11.72 2.64
C ILE A 185 0.84 11.88 3.80
N GLN A 186 0.87 10.91 4.72
CA GLN A 186 1.82 10.87 5.84
C GLN A 186 2.57 9.55 5.81
N PHE A 187 3.89 9.61 5.68
CA PHE A 187 4.78 8.43 5.70
C PHE A 187 6.09 8.71 6.43
N THR A 188 6.15 9.82 7.16
CA THR A 188 7.30 10.23 8.00
C THR A 188 6.91 10.49 9.45
N SER A 189 5.68 10.16 9.84
CA SER A 189 5.14 10.33 11.21
C SER A 189 5.56 9.17 12.12
N TYR A 190 6.87 8.92 12.18
CA TYR A 190 7.46 7.81 12.91
C TYR A 190 7.31 7.94 14.43
N ASP A 191 7.27 9.14 14.98
CA ASP A 191 7.07 9.37 16.42
C ASP A 191 5.64 9.05 16.84
N GLU A 192 4.65 9.39 16.01
CA GLU A 192 3.24 9.09 16.22
C GLU A 192 2.85 7.66 15.80
N ASN A 193 3.70 6.98 15.00
CA ASN A 193 3.38 5.69 14.39
C ASN A 193 2.08 5.70 13.58
N VAL A 194 1.85 6.79 12.82
CA VAL A 194 0.69 6.98 11.96
C VAL A 194 1.13 7.00 10.50
N VAL A 195 0.40 6.29 9.65
CA VAL A 195 0.51 6.41 8.20
C VAL A 195 -0.83 6.85 7.61
N ALA A 196 -0.79 7.73 6.61
CA ALA A 196 -1.98 8.13 5.87
C ALA A 196 -1.68 8.12 4.38
N PHE A 197 -2.63 7.62 3.58
CA PHE A 197 -2.50 7.51 2.14
C PHE A 197 -3.85 7.54 1.44
N LEU A 198 -3.79 7.82 0.15
CA LEU A 198 -4.94 7.77 -0.73
C LEU A 198 -4.92 6.49 -1.57
N ARG A 199 -6.11 5.93 -1.79
CA ARG A 199 -6.38 4.99 -2.86
C ARG A 199 -7.28 5.68 -3.86
N LYS A 200 -6.93 5.57 -5.14
CA LYS A 200 -7.54 6.38 -6.20
C LYS A 200 -7.94 5.53 -7.40
N THR A 201 -8.91 6.03 -8.15
CA THR A 201 -9.15 5.68 -9.54
C THR A 201 -8.93 6.92 -10.41
N GLU A 202 -9.26 6.84 -11.68
CA GLU A 202 -9.29 8.02 -12.57
C GLU A 202 -10.36 9.03 -12.16
N LYS A 203 -11.36 8.61 -11.36
CA LYS A 203 -12.45 9.45 -10.89
C LYS A 203 -12.15 9.99 -9.50
N GLN A 204 -12.14 11.30 -9.37
CA GLN A 204 -11.83 11.98 -8.12
C GLN A 204 -12.80 11.63 -6.98
N GLU A 205 -14.08 11.44 -7.28
CA GLU A 205 -15.12 11.05 -6.33
C GLU A 205 -15.00 9.63 -5.78
N GLU A 206 -14.20 8.77 -6.40
CA GLU A 206 -13.90 7.43 -5.93
C GLU A 206 -12.65 7.41 -5.02
N THR A 207 -12.03 8.56 -4.75
CA THR A 207 -10.85 8.65 -3.87
C THR A 207 -11.21 8.25 -2.44
N ILE A 208 -10.38 7.41 -1.86
CA ILE A 208 -10.43 6.98 -0.47
C ILE A 208 -9.21 7.49 0.27
N LEU A 209 -9.42 8.10 1.44
CA LEU A 209 -8.37 8.40 2.41
C LEU A 209 -8.34 7.30 3.47
N ALA A 210 -7.21 6.65 3.63
CA ALA A 210 -6.92 5.69 4.69
C ALA A 210 -5.96 6.32 5.71
N VAL A 211 -6.28 6.22 7.00
CA VAL A 211 -5.43 6.66 8.11
C VAL A 211 -5.26 5.50 9.08
N CYS A 212 -4.04 5.02 9.27
CA CYS A 212 -3.71 3.89 10.13
C CYS A 212 -2.84 4.39 11.29
N ASN A 213 -3.31 4.19 12.50
CA ASN A 213 -2.59 4.48 13.73
C ASN A 213 -2.12 3.18 14.37
N PHE A 214 -0.83 3.00 14.48
CA PHE A 214 -0.21 1.83 15.10
C PHE A 214 0.33 2.12 16.51
N SER A 215 0.03 3.30 17.07
CA SER A 215 0.42 3.66 18.45
C SER A 215 -0.68 3.30 19.45
N PRO A 216 -0.32 3.18 20.75
CA PRO A 216 -1.28 2.98 21.84
C PRO A 216 -2.10 4.24 22.17
N VAL A 217 -1.88 5.35 21.48
CA VAL A 217 -2.50 6.65 21.77
C VAL A 217 -3.69 6.88 20.84
N SER A 218 -4.84 7.20 21.41
CA SER A 218 -5.99 7.73 20.66
C SER A 218 -5.89 9.24 20.53
N TYR A 219 -6.29 9.76 19.39
CA TYR A 219 -6.32 11.20 19.13
C TYR A 219 -7.76 11.69 18.92
N ASP A 220 -8.19 12.67 19.71
CA ASP A 220 -9.50 13.31 19.52
C ASP A 220 -9.51 14.31 18.36
N SER A 221 -8.35 14.81 17.95
CA SER A 221 -8.19 15.84 16.93
C SER A 221 -6.86 15.72 16.18
N TYR A 222 -6.67 14.59 15.47
CA TYR A 222 -5.51 14.38 14.60
C TYR A 222 -5.69 15.13 13.28
N ARG A 223 -4.67 15.89 12.86
CA ARG A 223 -4.73 16.62 11.59
C ARG A 223 -4.05 15.82 10.49
N VAL A 224 -4.72 15.72 9.34
CA VAL A 224 -4.20 15.07 8.14
C VAL A 224 -4.47 15.92 6.92
N GLY A 225 -3.49 16.03 6.02
CA GLY A 225 -3.64 16.70 4.74
C GLY A 225 -4.56 15.93 3.80
N VAL A 226 -5.28 16.66 2.93
CA VAL A 226 -6.17 16.04 1.92
C VAL A 226 -6.02 16.73 0.57
N PRO A 227 -6.27 16.00 -0.55
CA PRO A 227 -5.93 16.48 -1.88
C PRO A 227 -6.82 17.61 -2.40
N PHE A 228 -8.04 17.78 -1.88
CA PHE A 228 -9.00 18.75 -2.38
C PHE A 228 -10.02 19.17 -1.31
N ALA A 229 -10.62 20.35 -1.52
CA ALA A 229 -11.79 20.80 -0.76
C ALA A 229 -12.96 19.84 -0.96
N GLY A 230 -13.72 19.59 0.10
CA GLY A 230 -14.87 18.71 0.03
C GLY A 230 -15.27 18.13 1.38
N LYS A 231 -16.17 17.15 1.32
CA LYS A 231 -16.63 16.42 2.51
C LYS A 231 -16.03 15.03 2.52
N TYR A 232 -15.53 14.62 3.67
CA TYR A 232 -14.93 13.32 3.94
C TYR A 232 -15.77 12.61 4.98
N LYS A 233 -16.42 11.52 4.58
CA LYS A 233 -17.28 10.70 5.44
C LYS A 233 -16.53 9.42 5.80
N GLU A 234 -16.46 9.11 7.09
CA GLU A 234 -15.96 7.82 7.53
C GLU A 234 -16.89 6.72 7.01
N ILE A 235 -16.32 5.78 6.25
CA ILE A 235 -17.02 4.64 5.64
C ILE A 235 -16.65 3.33 6.31
N PHE A 236 -15.51 3.31 7.03
CA PHE A 236 -15.06 2.16 7.80
C PHE A 236 -14.16 2.61 8.95
N ASN A 237 -14.27 1.93 10.10
CA ASN A 237 -13.41 2.17 11.25
C ASN A 237 -13.23 0.88 12.04
N SER A 238 -11.97 0.45 12.24
CA SER A 238 -11.63 -0.78 12.94
C SER A 238 -11.97 -0.78 14.41
N ASP A 239 -12.22 0.38 15.01
CA ASP A 239 -12.57 0.55 16.42
C ASP A 239 -14.09 0.66 16.67
N SER A 240 -14.92 0.34 15.67
CA SER A 240 -16.37 0.23 15.83
C SER A 240 -16.71 -0.81 16.92
N GLU A 241 -17.70 -0.50 17.77
CA GLU A 241 -18.16 -1.39 18.85
C GLU A 241 -18.60 -2.77 18.33
N LYS A 242 -19.16 -2.85 17.12
CA LYS A 242 -19.56 -4.12 16.50
C LYS A 242 -18.39 -5.08 16.21
N PHE A 243 -17.15 -4.57 16.22
CA PHE A 243 -15.92 -5.34 16.07
C PHE A 243 -15.18 -5.54 17.41
N GLY A 244 -15.83 -5.22 18.54
CA GLY A 244 -15.20 -5.24 19.87
C GLY A 244 -14.29 -4.04 20.13
N GLY A 245 -14.41 -2.97 19.34
CA GLY A 245 -13.70 -1.70 19.54
C GLY A 245 -14.30 -0.82 20.64
N GLN A 246 -13.72 0.36 20.84
CA GLN A 246 -14.14 1.32 21.88
C GLN A 246 -15.08 2.41 21.34
N GLY A 247 -15.36 2.41 20.04
CA GLY A 247 -16.25 3.38 19.41
C GLY A 247 -15.63 4.77 19.17
N VAL A 248 -14.30 4.86 19.06
CA VAL A 248 -13.63 6.11 18.66
C VAL A 248 -13.81 6.32 17.17
N VAL A 249 -14.95 6.88 16.78
CA VAL A 249 -15.38 7.01 15.39
C VAL A 249 -15.70 8.46 15.02
N ASN A 250 -15.72 8.77 13.72
CA ASN A 250 -16.10 10.06 13.15
C ASN A 250 -17.52 9.98 12.57
N ALA A 251 -18.54 10.01 13.43
CA ALA A 251 -19.94 9.79 13.06
C ALA A 251 -20.49 10.81 12.03
N ARG A 252 -19.92 12.02 11.96
CA ARG A 252 -20.32 13.06 11.02
C ARG A 252 -19.26 13.26 9.96
N ALA A 253 -19.68 13.51 8.73
CA ALA A 253 -18.77 13.92 7.67
C ALA A 253 -17.99 15.18 8.07
N LYS A 254 -16.70 15.20 7.74
CA LYS A 254 -15.79 16.31 8.01
C LYS A 254 -15.62 17.14 6.73
N ALA A 255 -15.78 18.46 6.85
CA ALA A 255 -15.41 19.37 5.76
C ALA A 255 -13.90 19.62 5.80
N ALA A 256 -13.25 19.57 4.66
CA ALA A 256 -11.86 20.00 4.53
C ALA A 256 -11.77 21.52 4.77
N VAL A 257 -10.75 21.93 5.51
CA VAL A 257 -10.47 23.36 5.75
C VAL A 257 -9.23 23.76 4.96
N HIS A 258 -9.23 25.00 4.47
CA HIS A 258 -8.07 25.59 3.81
C HIS A 258 -7.00 25.89 4.88
N MET A 259 -6.25 24.89 5.21
CA MET A 259 -5.11 24.95 6.15
C MET A 259 -4.09 23.90 5.73
N GLU A 260 -2.91 24.36 5.40
CA GLU A 260 -1.82 23.51 4.94
C GLU A 260 -1.44 22.45 5.99
N CYS A 261 -1.31 21.21 5.54
CA CYS A 261 -0.84 20.07 6.31
C CYS A 261 -0.32 19.00 5.35
N ASP A 262 0.77 18.31 5.68
CA ASP A 262 1.34 17.23 4.88
C ASP A 262 1.60 17.64 3.41
N ASN A 263 2.06 18.85 3.17
CA ASN A 263 2.25 19.46 1.84
C ASN A 263 0.94 19.49 1.00
N ARG A 264 -0.22 19.59 1.65
CA ARG A 264 -1.54 19.76 1.04
C ARG A 264 -2.17 21.08 1.49
N GLU A 265 -2.81 21.76 0.55
CA GLU A 265 -3.53 23.03 0.78
C GLU A 265 -4.70 22.89 1.76
N PHE A 266 -5.32 21.69 1.76
CA PHE A 266 -6.47 21.36 2.59
C PHE A 266 -6.13 20.31 3.63
N SER A 267 -6.81 20.35 4.77
CA SER A 267 -6.66 19.36 5.83
C SER A 267 -7.95 19.07 6.57
N LEU A 268 -7.95 17.95 7.31
CA LEU A 268 -9.05 17.51 8.17
C LEU A 268 -8.57 17.39 9.61
N LYS A 269 -9.49 17.51 10.57
CA LYS A 269 -9.30 17.05 11.94
C LYS A 269 -10.17 15.83 12.20
N LEU A 270 -9.53 14.73 12.56
CA LEU A 270 -10.15 13.42 12.71
C LEU A 270 -9.97 12.92 14.14
N LYS A 271 -10.96 12.13 14.63
CA LYS A 271 -10.70 11.22 15.74
C LYS A 271 -9.98 10.00 15.19
N LEU A 272 -8.94 9.55 15.86
CA LEU A 272 -8.14 8.43 15.42
C LEU A 272 -7.95 7.47 16.60
N PRO A 273 -8.48 6.24 16.53
CA PRO A 273 -8.36 5.27 17.61
C PRO A 273 -6.93 4.76 17.79
N ALA A 274 -6.57 4.37 18.99
CA ALA A 274 -5.34 3.64 19.25
C ALA A 274 -5.37 2.29 18.51
N TYR A 275 -4.25 1.91 17.90
CA TYR A 275 -4.15 0.68 17.11
C TYR A 275 -5.32 0.50 16.15
N GLY A 276 -5.66 1.57 15.39
CA GLY A 276 -6.87 1.56 14.59
C GLY A 276 -6.68 2.10 13.18
N VAL A 277 -7.63 1.73 12.34
CA VAL A 277 -7.70 2.14 10.93
C VAL A 277 -9.03 2.86 10.72
N ALA A 278 -8.96 4.07 10.20
CA ALA A 278 -10.13 4.87 9.80
C ALA A 278 -10.07 5.16 8.29
N VAL A 279 -11.16 4.89 7.58
CA VAL A 279 -11.26 5.00 6.12
C VAL A 279 -12.35 5.99 5.77
N PHE A 280 -12.04 6.93 4.89
CA PHE A 280 -12.95 8.00 4.50
C PHE A 280 -13.17 8.00 2.99
N GLY A 281 -14.44 7.98 2.59
CA GLY A 281 -14.87 8.30 1.24
C GLY A 281 -14.91 9.81 1.05
N CYS A 282 -14.46 10.27 -0.11
CA CYS A 282 -14.31 11.68 -0.42
C CYS A 282 -15.41 12.14 -1.37
N THR A 283 -16.06 13.26 -1.05
CA THR A 283 -16.99 13.95 -1.96
C THR A 283 -16.40 15.34 -2.24
N PRO A 284 -15.78 15.55 -3.41
CA PRO A 284 -15.21 16.84 -3.78
C PRO A 284 -16.27 17.94 -3.80
N GLU A 285 -15.91 19.15 -3.41
CA GLU A 285 -16.74 20.30 -3.72
C GLU A 285 -16.78 20.48 -5.23
N LYS A 286 -18.00 20.67 -5.78
CA LYS A 286 -18.15 21.03 -7.17
C LYS A 286 -17.54 22.42 -7.34
N GLY A 287 -16.27 22.48 -7.70
CA GLY A 287 -15.60 23.73 -8.00
C GLY A 287 -16.30 24.41 -9.16
N GLU A 288 -16.66 25.65 -9.03
CA GLU A 288 -16.80 26.52 -10.19
C GLU A 288 -15.47 26.42 -10.95
N VAL A 289 -15.53 25.88 -12.17
CA VAL A 289 -14.42 25.92 -13.11
C VAL A 289 -14.13 27.40 -13.35
N LYS A 290 -13.27 28.01 -12.54
CA LYS A 290 -12.69 29.30 -12.85
C LYS A 290 -11.93 29.09 -14.15
N LYS A 291 -12.62 29.38 -15.28
CA LYS A 291 -11.96 29.55 -16.58
C LYS A 291 -10.81 30.52 -16.34
N SER A 292 -9.62 30.02 -16.24
CA SER A 292 -8.43 30.85 -16.23
C SER A 292 -8.47 31.64 -17.54
N SER A 293 -8.83 32.91 -17.43
CA SER A 293 -8.74 33.85 -18.54
C SER A 293 -7.24 34.04 -18.80
N VAL A 294 -6.70 33.22 -19.69
CA VAL A 294 -5.40 33.49 -20.29
C VAL A 294 -5.54 34.79 -21.06
N LYS A 295 -5.14 35.89 -20.44
CA LYS A 295 -4.96 37.17 -21.12
C LYS A 295 -3.97 36.95 -22.26
N LYS A 296 -4.47 36.92 -23.50
CA LYS A 296 -3.63 36.98 -24.70
C LYS A 296 -2.85 38.29 -24.68
N GLY A 297 -1.64 38.22 -24.15
CA GLY A 297 -0.68 39.29 -24.30
C GLY A 297 -0.24 39.40 -25.76
N ASN A 298 -0.52 40.52 -26.37
CA ASN A 298 -0.02 40.89 -27.69
C ASN A 298 1.51 40.91 -27.70
N VAL A 299 2.16 39.88 -28.23
CA VAL A 299 3.60 39.91 -28.51
C VAL A 299 3.80 40.29 -29.96
N LYS A 300 4.34 41.50 -30.14
CA LYS A 300 4.83 41.97 -31.45
C LYS A 300 5.90 41.02 -31.99
N LYS A 301 5.73 40.60 -33.24
CA LYS A 301 6.72 39.85 -34.00
C LYS A 301 7.95 40.74 -34.25
N THR A 302 9.09 40.33 -33.72
CA THR A 302 10.40 40.69 -34.27
C THR A 302 11.07 39.42 -34.75
N ALA A 303 11.41 39.45 -36.02
CA ALA A 303 12.08 38.33 -36.70
C ALA A 303 13.57 38.29 -36.32
N GLY A 304 13.99 37.21 -35.71
CA GLY A 304 15.41 36.91 -35.50
C GLY A 304 15.65 35.43 -35.74
N LYS A 305 16.36 35.13 -36.85
CA LYS A 305 16.83 33.79 -37.21
C LYS A 305 17.91 33.35 -36.22
N SER A 306 17.70 32.26 -35.45
CA SER A 306 18.82 31.47 -34.95
C SER A 306 18.44 29.97 -34.97
N ARG A 307 19.32 29.19 -35.61
CA ARG A 307 19.30 27.73 -35.69
C ARG A 307 19.61 27.18 -34.29
N GLY A 308 18.62 26.58 -33.62
CA GLY A 308 18.82 25.83 -32.38
C GLY A 308 18.39 24.36 -32.54
N LYS A 309 19.32 23.46 -32.24
CA LYS A 309 19.17 21.99 -32.32
C LYS A 309 17.97 21.53 -31.49
N ARG A 310 17.08 20.75 -32.12
CA ARG A 310 16.07 19.92 -31.49
C ARG A 310 16.80 18.81 -30.71
N MET A 311 16.77 18.86 -29.38
CA MET A 311 17.08 17.69 -28.55
C MET A 311 15.80 16.89 -28.32
N ASP A 312 15.87 15.59 -28.55
CA ASP A 312 14.75 14.66 -28.42
C ASP A 312 14.25 14.55 -26.97
N LYS A 313 12.96 14.80 -26.75
CA LYS A 313 12.25 14.64 -25.47
C LYS A 313 12.37 13.22 -24.89
N ALA A 314 12.61 12.21 -25.71
CA ALA A 314 12.79 10.82 -25.30
C ALA A 314 14.08 10.57 -24.49
N LYS A 315 15.13 11.36 -24.69
CA LYS A 315 16.41 11.19 -23.95
C LYS A 315 16.37 11.78 -22.54
N MET A 316 15.56 12.82 -22.28
CA MET A 316 15.43 13.42 -20.95
C MET A 316 14.71 12.48 -19.94
N THR A 317 13.65 11.79 -20.38
CA THR A 317 12.89 10.85 -19.54
C THR A 317 13.73 9.64 -19.09
N VAL A 318 14.67 9.18 -19.93
CA VAL A 318 15.55 8.04 -19.59
C VAL A 318 16.63 8.43 -18.57
N VAL A 319 17.13 9.67 -18.64
CA VAL A 319 18.16 10.15 -17.70
C VAL A 319 17.57 10.37 -16.31
N GLU A 320 16.38 10.95 -16.19
CA GLU A 320 15.71 11.13 -14.90
C GLU A 320 15.35 9.80 -14.23
N LYS A 321 14.85 8.81 -15.00
CA LYS A 321 14.60 7.45 -14.48
C LYS A 321 15.89 6.75 -14.02
N SER A 322 17.00 6.96 -14.71
CA SER A 322 18.29 6.32 -14.35
C SER A 322 18.92 6.93 -13.09
N VAL A 323 18.67 8.20 -12.80
CA VAL A 323 19.14 8.88 -11.57
C VAL A 323 18.33 8.40 -10.37
N ALA A 324 17.00 8.31 -10.49
CA ALA A 324 16.13 7.79 -9.42
C ALA A 324 16.46 6.34 -9.02
N VAL A 325 16.75 5.48 -10.00
CA VAL A 325 17.17 4.08 -9.75
C VAL A 325 18.54 4.00 -9.08
N LYS A 326 19.49 4.87 -9.44
CA LYS A 326 20.82 4.89 -8.81
C LYS A 326 20.78 5.35 -7.34
N ASP A 327 19.89 6.29 -7.00
CA ASP A 327 19.72 6.74 -5.63
C ASP A 327 18.97 5.71 -4.77
N ALA A 328 17.97 5.02 -5.32
CA ALA A 328 17.31 3.89 -4.68
C ALA A 328 18.30 2.74 -4.37
N VAL A 329 19.19 2.41 -5.30
CA VAL A 329 20.23 1.38 -5.09
C VAL A 329 21.23 1.79 -4.00
N LYS A 330 21.54 3.08 -3.83
CA LYS A 330 22.39 3.56 -2.73
C LYS A 330 21.72 3.42 -1.36
N VAL A 331 20.41 3.66 -1.27
CA VAL A 331 19.63 3.50 -0.04
C VAL A 331 19.58 2.01 0.35
N VAL A 332 19.27 1.11 -0.60
CA VAL A 332 19.24 -0.33 -0.36
C VAL A 332 20.60 -0.87 0.10
N LYS A 333 21.72 -0.41 -0.48
CA LYS A 333 23.06 -0.80 -0.05
C LYS A 333 23.39 -0.30 1.37
N ARG A 334 22.93 0.88 1.77
CA ARG A 334 23.11 1.40 3.16
C ARG A 334 22.29 0.59 4.19
N VAL A 335 21.07 0.18 3.83
CA VAL A 335 20.22 -0.65 4.71
C VAL A 335 20.82 -2.07 4.84
N ALA A 336 21.29 -2.66 3.75
CA ALA A 336 21.93 -3.98 3.76
C ALA A 336 23.24 -3.98 4.56
N SER A 337 24.03 -2.89 4.53
CA SER A 337 25.28 -2.79 5.32
C SER A 337 25.01 -2.63 6.82
N ARG A 338 23.94 -1.93 7.22
CA ARG A 338 23.51 -1.84 8.64
C ARG A 338 23.03 -3.18 9.20
N ARG A 339 22.34 -4.02 8.38
CA ARG A 339 21.91 -5.37 8.80
C ARG A 339 23.08 -6.33 9.03
N LYS A 340 24.21 -6.17 8.32
CA LYS A 340 25.43 -7.00 8.52
C LYS A 340 26.25 -6.59 9.74
N GLY A 341 26.14 -5.37 10.23
CA GLY A 341 26.83 -4.90 11.43
C GLY A 341 26.13 -5.29 12.75
N ALA A 342 24.85 -5.69 12.70
CA ALA A 342 24.08 -6.06 13.89
C ALA A 342 24.12 -7.58 14.21
N SER A 343 24.74 -8.41 13.36
CA SER A 343 24.84 -9.87 13.55
C SER A 343 26.26 -10.35 13.88
N GLY A 344 27.13 -9.46 14.35
CA GLY A 344 28.56 -9.74 14.56
C GLY A 344 29.05 -9.68 16.01
N ASP A 345 28.16 -9.55 17.00
CA ASP A 345 28.52 -9.63 18.42
C ASP A 345 27.55 -10.57 19.17
N GLU A 346 27.81 -11.87 19.06
CA GLU A 346 27.50 -12.92 20.02
C GLU A 346 28.46 -14.09 19.78
#